data_39bc6303c6da08e7990d166ef93bf672
#
_entry.id   39bc6303c6da08e7990d166ef93bf672
#
_cell.length_a   1.000
_cell.length_b   1.000
_cell.length_c   1.000
_cell.angle_alpha   90.00
_cell.angle_beta   90.00
_cell.angle_gamma   90.00
#
_symmetry.space_group_name_H-M   'P 1'
#
loop_
_entity.id
_entity.type
_entity.pdbx_description
1 polymer ?
#
loop_
_entity_poly.entity_id
_entity_poly.type
_entity_poly.pdbx_seq_one_letter_code
_entity_poly.pdbx_strand_id
1 'polypeptide(L)'
;MKIGFDAKRAAQNRTGLGNYSRFVLRILSQQHPENEYRLYMPNPPRTPFLHEIPTIASLRQCFPPKGVWSRLRQLWRVWGVTSTLRDDGIELFHGLSNELPLNIGCGNCRSVVTIHDLIFIHTPQYYHWIDRQIYNYKFRHACHSADRV
;
A
#
# COMPACT_ATOMS: atom_id res chain seq x y z
N MET A 1 9.00 -4.91 15.41
CA MET A 1 8.03 -5.48 14.47
C MET A 1 8.40 -5.06 13.05
N LYS A 2 8.16 -5.94 12.06
CA LYS A 2 8.38 -5.61 10.64
C LYS A 2 7.04 -5.22 9.99
N ILE A 3 6.95 -3.97 9.56
CA ILE A 3 5.71 -3.38 9.01
C ILE A 3 5.91 -3.06 7.52
N GLY A 4 5.05 -3.64 6.68
CA GLY A 4 4.99 -3.37 5.25
C GLY A 4 3.88 -2.38 4.91
N PHE A 5 4.13 -1.51 3.93
CA PHE A 5 3.14 -0.54 3.45
C PHE A 5 2.97 -0.62 1.94
N ASP A 6 1.73 -0.54 1.45
CA ASP A 6 1.50 -0.16 0.07
C ASP A 6 1.82 1.34 -0.09
N ALA A 7 3.05 1.63 -0.49
CA ALA A 7 3.56 2.99 -0.57
C ALA A 7 3.42 3.63 -1.97
N LYS A 8 2.65 3.04 -2.88
CA LYS A 8 2.43 3.61 -4.22
C LYS A 8 1.95 5.06 -4.16
N ARG A 9 0.98 5.36 -3.29
CA ARG A 9 0.44 6.72 -3.17
C ARG A 9 1.43 7.66 -2.48
N ALA A 10 2.13 7.22 -1.46
CA ALA A 10 3.19 8.01 -0.82
C ALA A 10 4.26 8.46 -1.82
N ALA A 11 4.65 7.58 -2.75
CA ALA A 11 5.72 7.81 -3.71
C ALA A 11 5.32 8.57 -4.97
N GLN A 12 4.03 8.54 -5.37
CA GLN A 12 3.60 8.98 -6.70
C GLN A 12 2.44 9.98 -6.70
N ASN A 13 1.82 10.25 -5.54
CA ASN A 13 0.60 11.04 -5.49
C ASN A 13 0.81 12.37 -4.73
N ARG A 14 0.42 13.48 -5.39
CA ARG A 14 0.52 14.85 -4.84
C ARG A 14 -0.74 15.29 -4.08
N THR A 15 -1.82 14.53 -4.18
CA THR A 15 -3.11 14.87 -3.55
C THR A 15 -3.17 14.44 -2.09
N GLY A 16 -4.33 14.64 -1.46
CA GLY A 16 -4.58 14.26 -0.06
C GLY A 16 -4.18 12.83 0.30
N LEU A 17 -4.43 11.85 -0.60
CA LEU A 17 -4.04 10.45 -0.39
C LEU A 17 -2.52 10.27 -0.23
N GLY A 18 -1.73 10.96 -1.05
CA GLY A 18 -0.28 10.95 -0.95
C GLY A 18 0.21 11.63 0.33
N ASN A 19 -0.36 12.79 0.66
CA ASN A 19 -0.02 13.55 1.87
C ASN A 19 -0.33 12.73 3.14
N TYR A 20 -1.51 12.12 3.22
CA TYR A 20 -1.87 11.22 4.31
C TYR A 20 -0.88 10.05 4.43
N SER A 21 -0.58 9.39 3.31
CA SER A 21 0.33 8.25 3.31
C SER A 21 1.72 8.63 3.84
N ARG A 22 2.27 9.77 3.39
CA ARG A 22 3.56 10.29 3.88
C ARG A 22 3.48 10.71 5.35
N PHE A 23 2.38 11.33 5.77
CA PHE A 23 2.16 11.71 7.16
C PHE A 23 2.20 10.49 8.08
N VAL A 24 1.46 9.42 7.75
CA VAL A 24 1.45 8.18 8.55
C VAL A 24 2.83 7.57 8.64
N LEU A 25 3.54 7.45 7.50
CA LEU A 25 4.90 6.90 7.46
C LEU A 25 5.87 7.73 8.31
N ARG A 26 5.78 9.06 8.22
CA ARG A 26 6.62 9.98 9.01
C ARG A 26 6.37 9.82 10.52
N ILE A 27 5.10 9.85 10.94
CA ILE A 27 4.75 9.75 12.36
C ILE A 27 5.19 8.40 12.94
N LEU A 28 4.88 7.30 12.26
CA LEU A 28 5.27 5.97 12.74
C LEU A 28 6.78 5.81 12.82
N SER A 29 7.51 6.28 11.82
CA SER A 29 8.97 6.19 11.80
C SER A 29 9.64 7.06 12.88
N GLN A 30 9.02 8.18 13.27
CA GLN A 30 9.52 9.07 14.34
C GLN A 30 9.17 8.56 15.73
N GLN A 31 7.93 8.09 15.92
CA GLN A 31 7.45 7.67 17.24
C GLN A 31 7.84 6.24 17.61
N HIS A 32 8.07 5.39 16.59
CA HIS A 32 8.41 3.98 16.75
C HIS A 32 9.63 3.58 15.92
N PRO A 33 10.79 4.22 16.16
CA PRO A 33 12.02 3.94 15.39
C PRO A 33 12.58 2.54 15.62
N GLU A 34 12.11 1.82 16.62
CA GLU A 34 12.46 0.42 16.92
C GLU A 34 11.87 -0.58 15.92
N ASN A 35 10.88 -0.17 15.12
CA ASN A 35 10.29 -1.02 14.09
C ASN A 35 11.05 -0.94 12.76
N GLU A 36 10.98 -2.02 11.98
CA GLU A 36 11.44 -2.02 10.59
C GLU A 36 10.27 -1.68 9.66
N TYR A 37 10.50 -0.74 8.73
CA TYR A 37 9.47 -0.27 7.79
C TYR A 37 9.85 -0.61 6.35
N ARG A 38 8.96 -1.29 5.62
CA ARG A 38 9.15 -1.64 4.22
C ARG A 38 8.08 -1.02 3.34
N LEU A 39 8.53 -0.23 2.37
CA LEU A 39 7.67 0.51 1.44
C LEU A 39 7.60 -0.22 0.11
N TYR A 40 6.53 -0.96 -0.13
CA TYR A 40 6.31 -1.72 -1.35
C TYR A 40 5.72 -0.82 -2.44
N MET A 41 6.44 -0.70 -3.56
CA MET A 41 6.09 0.19 -4.67
C MET A 41 6.27 -0.53 -6.00
N PRO A 42 5.32 -0.42 -6.95
CA PRO A 42 5.47 -1.04 -8.27
C PRO A 42 6.55 -0.35 -9.12
N ASN A 43 6.79 0.94 -8.89
CA ASN A 43 7.78 1.74 -9.60
C ASN A 43 8.59 2.59 -8.62
N PRO A 44 9.85 2.91 -8.95
CA PRO A 44 10.61 3.92 -8.23
C PRO A 44 9.87 5.25 -8.17
N PRO A 45 10.03 6.05 -7.12
CA PRO A 45 9.41 7.36 -7.04
C PRO A 45 9.94 8.25 -8.18
N ARG A 46 9.02 8.89 -8.90
CA ARG A 46 9.38 9.83 -9.99
C ARG A 46 9.80 11.20 -9.48
N THR A 47 9.44 11.50 -8.26
CA THR A 47 9.64 12.80 -7.61
C THR A 47 10.10 12.57 -6.18
N PRO A 48 10.80 13.53 -5.55
CA PRO A 48 11.38 13.36 -4.21
C PRO A 48 10.36 13.39 -3.07
N PHE A 49 9.12 12.97 -3.29
CA PHE A 49 8.08 12.98 -2.25
C PHE A 49 8.47 12.21 -0.99
N LEU A 50 9.26 11.15 -1.15
CA LEU A 50 9.71 10.37 0.00
C LEU A 50 10.82 11.08 0.81
N HIS A 51 11.38 12.20 0.32
CA HIS A 51 12.33 13.02 1.09
C HIS A 51 11.67 13.68 2.31
N GLU A 52 10.36 13.83 2.31
CA GLU A 52 9.61 14.33 3.47
C GLU A 52 9.57 13.32 4.63
N ILE A 53 9.90 12.06 4.36
CA ILE A 53 9.98 11.01 5.38
C ILE A 53 11.43 10.96 5.86
N PRO A 54 11.66 11.03 7.18
CA PRO A 54 13.01 10.94 7.73
C PRO A 54 13.71 9.69 7.22
N THR A 55 14.95 9.83 6.79
CA THR A 55 15.80 8.70 6.45
C THR A 55 16.23 8.04 7.74
N ILE A 56 15.50 7.02 8.14
CA ILE A 56 15.90 6.14 9.25
C ILE A 56 16.46 4.83 8.71
N ALA A 57 17.43 4.29 9.41
CA ALA A 57 18.13 3.06 8.99
C ALA A 57 17.18 1.86 8.80
N SER A 58 16.05 1.87 9.51
CA SER A 58 15.03 0.82 9.48
C SER A 58 13.99 0.96 8.36
N LEU A 59 14.03 2.03 7.52
CA LEU A 59 13.09 2.25 6.43
C LEU A 59 13.70 1.82 5.09
N ARG A 60 13.09 0.85 4.41
CA ARG A 60 13.56 0.33 3.12
C ARG A 60 12.49 0.42 2.04
N GLN A 61 12.91 0.82 0.85
CA GLN A 61 12.07 0.79 -0.36
C GLN A 61 12.18 -0.58 -1.02
N CYS A 62 11.04 -1.18 -1.32
CA CYS A 62 10.92 -2.51 -1.93
C CYS A 62 10.21 -2.42 -3.28
N PHE A 63 10.80 -3.07 -4.28
CA PHE A 63 10.30 -3.06 -5.67
C PHE A 63 10.05 -4.49 -6.15
N PRO A 64 9.30 -4.67 -7.25
CA PRO A 64 9.14 -5.97 -7.87
C PRO A 64 10.49 -6.64 -8.15
N PRO A 65 10.66 -7.92 -7.83
CA PRO A 65 11.88 -8.64 -8.14
C PRO A 65 12.12 -8.69 -9.66
N LYS A 66 13.39 -8.90 -10.04
CA LYS A 66 13.78 -9.06 -11.46
C LYS A 66 13.03 -10.24 -12.09
N GLY A 67 12.87 -10.21 -13.42
CA GLY A 67 12.16 -11.24 -14.18
C GLY A 67 10.75 -10.81 -14.57
N VAL A 68 9.77 -11.71 -14.48
CA VAL A 68 8.38 -11.47 -14.91
C VAL A 68 7.76 -10.26 -14.20
N TRP A 69 7.98 -10.15 -12.89
CA TRP A 69 7.41 -9.06 -12.08
C TRP A 69 7.97 -7.68 -12.41
N SER A 70 9.19 -7.59 -12.94
CA SER A 70 9.74 -6.31 -13.40
C SER A 70 9.00 -5.74 -14.62
N ARG A 71 8.31 -6.61 -15.39
CA ARG A 71 7.45 -6.24 -16.53
C ARG A 71 6.00 -6.06 -16.11
N LEU A 72 5.51 -6.91 -15.20
CA LEU A 72 4.12 -6.93 -14.72
C LEU A 72 3.97 -6.27 -13.34
N ARG A 73 4.54 -5.07 -13.18
CA ARG A 73 4.67 -4.37 -11.88
C ARG A 73 3.35 -4.11 -11.18
N GLN A 74 2.29 -3.81 -11.94
CA GLN A 74 0.96 -3.57 -11.35
C GLN A 74 0.32 -4.87 -10.87
N LEU A 75 0.51 -5.97 -11.59
CA LEU A 75 0.06 -7.30 -11.16
C LEU A 75 0.85 -7.79 -9.95
N TRP A 76 2.15 -7.48 -9.89
CA TRP A 76 2.93 -7.77 -8.69
C TRP A 76 2.34 -7.09 -7.45
N ARG A 77 1.96 -5.81 -7.54
CA ARG A 77 1.34 -5.09 -6.43
C ARG A 77 0.01 -5.74 -5.99
N VAL A 78 -0.75 -6.29 -6.93
CA VAL A 78 -2.07 -6.88 -6.67
C VAL A 78 -1.99 -8.31 -6.16
N TRP A 79 -0.99 -9.08 -6.60
CA TRP A 79 -0.87 -10.51 -6.29
C TRP A 79 0.54 -10.94 -5.87
N GLY A 80 1.55 -10.56 -6.62
CA GLY A 80 2.91 -11.05 -6.41
C GLY A 80 3.56 -10.51 -5.12
N VAL A 81 3.12 -9.38 -4.61
CA VAL A 81 3.69 -8.76 -3.41
C VAL A 81 3.53 -9.67 -2.17
N THR A 82 2.48 -10.48 -2.08
CA THR A 82 2.23 -11.35 -0.93
C THR A 82 3.35 -12.37 -0.70
N SER A 83 3.93 -12.93 -1.78
CA SER A 83 5.12 -13.78 -1.64
C SER A 83 6.31 -12.99 -1.11
N THR A 84 6.51 -11.77 -1.60
CA THR A 84 7.59 -10.87 -1.14
C THR A 84 7.40 -10.48 0.34
N LEU A 85 6.16 -10.22 0.79
CA LEU A 85 5.86 -9.95 2.20
C LEU A 85 6.27 -11.12 3.11
N ARG A 86 5.96 -12.33 2.68
CA ARG A 86 6.34 -13.55 3.40
C ARG A 86 7.84 -13.74 3.45
N ASP A 87 8.53 -13.61 2.31
CA ASP A 87 9.98 -13.78 2.21
C ASP A 87 10.74 -12.71 3.02
N ASP A 88 10.18 -11.51 3.11
CA ASP A 88 10.67 -10.40 3.93
C ASP A 88 10.36 -10.56 5.43
N GLY A 89 9.49 -11.50 5.79
CA GLY A 89 9.04 -11.72 7.17
C GLY A 89 8.18 -10.58 7.73
N ILE A 90 7.30 -10.01 6.89
CA ILE A 90 6.39 -8.94 7.31
C ILE A 90 5.33 -9.47 8.25
N GLU A 91 5.20 -8.85 9.42
CA GLU A 91 4.25 -9.20 10.46
C GLU A 91 2.91 -8.45 10.32
N LEU A 92 2.97 -7.20 9.82
CA LEU A 92 1.81 -6.34 9.57
C LEU A 92 1.94 -5.67 8.21
N PHE A 93 0.92 -5.77 7.38
CA PHE A 93 0.84 -5.04 6.11
C PHE A 93 -0.29 -4.01 6.12
N HIS A 94 0.03 -2.76 5.80
CA HIS A 94 -0.93 -1.66 5.78
C HIS A 94 -1.17 -1.13 4.37
N GLY A 95 -2.39 -1.32 3.87
CA GLY A 95 -2.90 -0.69 2.66
C GLY A 95 -3.32 0.75 2.95
N LEU A 96 -2.51 1.72 2.57
CA LEU A 96 -2.72 3.15 2.87
C LEU A 96 -3.78 3.83 2.00
N SER A 97 -4.39 3.13 1.04
CA SER A 97 -5.30 3.79 0.07
C SER A 97 -6.35 2.83 -0.51
N ASN A 98 -7.34 2.46 0.28
CA ASN A 98 -8.53 1.71 -0.12
C ASN A 98 -8.27 0.31 -0.76
N GLU A 99 -7.03 -0.16 -0.78
CA GLU A 99 -6.66 -1.39 -1.49
C GLU A 99 -5.76 -2.29 -0.65
N LEU A 100 -5.97 -3.59 -0.77
CA LEU A 100 -5.07 -4.66 -0.32
C LEU A 100 -4.77 -5.60 -1.49
N PRO A 101 -3.65 -6.36 -1.45
CA PRO A 101 -3.41 -7.45 -2.38
C PRO A 101 -4.57 -8.47 -2.34
N LEU A 102 -4.98 -8.99 -3.51
CA LEU A 102 -6.13 -9.89 -3.60
C LEU A 102 -5.94 -11.23 -2.88
N ASN A 103 -4.72 -11.59 -2.59
CA ASN A 103 -4.36 -12.82 -1.88
C ASN A 103 -3.70 -12.54 -0.51
N ILE A 104 -4.03 -11.41 0.12
CA ILE A 104 -3.40 -10.99 1.39
C ILE A 104 -3.57 -12.05 2.50
N GLY A 105 -4.72 -12.72 2.56
CA GLY A 105 -4.97 -13.79 3.51
C GLY A 105 -4.09 -15.04 3.37
N CYS A 106 -3.36 -15.17 2.24
CA CYS A 106 -2.38 -16.25 2.05
C CYS A 106 -0.98 -15.88 2.58
N GLY A 107 -0.78 -14.64 3.01
CA GLY A 107 0.44 -14.19 3.66
C GLY A 107 0.30 -14.37 5.18
N ASN A 108 1.31 -14.87 5.87
CA ASN A 108 1.28 -15.04 7.33
C ASN A 108 1.43 -13.68 8.08
N CYS A 109 0.93 -12.60 7.51
CA CYS A 109 0.96 -11.26 8.12
C CYS A 109 -0.44 -10.75 8.38
N ARG A 110 -0.60 -10.01 9.47
CA ARG A 110 -1.84 -9.24 9.72
C ARG A 110 -1.97 -8.11 8.73
N SER A 111 -3.21 -7.70 8.45
CA SER A 111 -3.50 -6.69 7.46
C SER A 111 -4.39 -5.57 8.03
N VAL A 112 -4.02 -4.34 7.67
CA VAL A 112 -4.81 -3.14 7.95
C VAL A 112 -5.06 -2.41 6.66
N VAL A 113 -6.24 -1.84 6.49
CA VAL A 113 -6.53 -0.96 5.36
C VAL A 113 -7.14 0.36 5.82
N THR A 114 -6.67 1.46 5.26
CA THR A 114 -7.30 2.77 5.44
C THR A 114 -8.25 3.05 4.29
N ILE A 115 -9.52 3.28 4.62
CA ILE A 115 -10.55 3.73 3.68
C ILE A 115 -10.73 5.24 3.84
N HIS A 116 -10.51 5.99 2.77
CA HIS A 116 -10.52 7.46 2.80
C HIS A 116 -11.90 8.05 2.55
N ASP A 117 -12.60 7.50 1.57
CA ASP A 117 -13.92 7.99 1.18
C ASP A 117 -14.76 6.90 0.49
N LEU A 118 -16.04 7.18 0.35
CA LEU A 118 -17.03 6.35 -0.34
C LEU A 118 -17.73 7.13 -1.47
N ILE A 119 -17.04 8.13 -2.03
CA ILE A 119 -17.61 9.02 -3.05
C ILE A 119 -18.14 8.23 -4.25
N PHE A 120 -17.40 7.19 -4.68
CA PHE A 120 -17.79 6.32 -5.80
C PHE A 120 -19.11 5.53 -5.55
N ILE A 121 -19.54 5.40 -4.27
CA ILE A 121 -20.81 4.79 -3.88
C ILE A 121 -21.90 5.86 -3.81
N HIS A 122 -21.62 6.99 -3.13
CA HIS A 122 -22.62 8.03 -2.86
C HIS A 122 -22.91 8.92 -4.07
N THR A 123 -21.92 9.15 -4.93
CA THR A 123 -22.05 10.00 -6.13
C THR A 123 -21.59 9.26 -7.40
N PRO A 124 -22.27 8.16 -7.75
CA PRO A 124 -21.87 7.29 -8.86
C PRO A 124 -21.86 7.99 -10.23
N GLN A 125 -22.61 9.09 -10.38
CA GLN A 125 -22.68 9.87 -11.62
C GLN A 125 -21.38 10.52 -12.04
N TYR A 126 -20.41 10.70 -11.14
CA TYR A 126 -19.08 11.27 -11.43
C TYR A 126 -18.04 10.23 -11.87
N TYR A 127 -18.41 8.96 -11.91
CA TYR A 127 -17.51 7.87 -12.27
C TYR A 127 -18.01 7.10 -13.48
N HIS A 128 -17.11 6.73 -14.38
CA HIS A 128 -17.45 5.77 -15.42
C HIS A 128 -17.89 4.44 -14.79
N TRP A 129 -18.88 3.81 -15.39
CA TRP A 129 -19.45 2.57 -14.85
C TRP A 129 -18.39 1.48 -14.57
N ILE A 130 -17.43 1.30 -15.50
CA ILE A 130 -16.36 0.33 -15.37
C ILE A 130 -15.48 0.64 -14.15
N ASP A 131 -15.05 1.90 -14.00
CA ASP A 131 -14.21 2.34 -12.87
C ASP A 131 -14.91 2.11 -11.54
N ARG A 132 -16.22 2.42 -11.49
CA ARG A 132 -17.05 2.19 -10.30
C ARG A 132 -17.10 0.72 -9.92
N GLN A 133 -17.24 -0.21 -10.88
CA GLN A 133 -17.23 -1.66 -10.61
C GLN A 133 -15.87 -2.10 -10.06
N ILE A 134 -14.78 -1.62 -10.64
CA ILE A 134 -13.41 -1.91 -10.20
C ILE A 134 -13.18 -1.38 -8.77
N TYR A 135 -13.55 -0.14 -8.48
CA TYR A 135 -13.42 0.44 -7.14
C TYR A 135 -14.27 -0.29 -6.12
N ASN A 136 -15.51 -0.62 -6.44
CA ASN A 136 -16.40 -1.35 -5.55
C ASN A 136 -15.85 -2.75 -5.23
N TYR A 137 -15.36 -3.47 -6.25
CA TYR A 137 -14.74 -4.77 -6.04
C TYR A 137 -13.53 -4.69 -5.12
N LYS A 138 -12.59 -3.78 -5.40
CA LYS A 138 -11.37 -3.60 -4.59
C LYS A 138 -11.67 -3.18 -3.16
N PHE A 139 -12.59 -2.25 -2.99
CA PHE A 139 -13.05 -1.78 -1.69
C PHE A 139 -13.64 -2.91 -0.87
N ARG A 140 -14.62 -3.64 -1.43
CA ARG A 140 -15.25 -4.79 -0.75
C ARG A 140 -14.21 -5.83 -0.38
N HIS A 141 -13.35 -6.18 -1.32
CA HIS A 141 -12.26 -7.13 -1.05
C HIS A 141 -11.37 -6.66 0.10
N ALA A 142 -10.92 -5.42 0.08
CA ALA A 142 -10.06 -4.86 1.13
C ALA A 142 -10.75 -4.89 2.50
N CYS A 143 -12.01 -4.49 2.58
CA CYS A 143 -12.78 -4.52 3.84
C CYS A 143 -13.02 -5.95 4.37
N HIS A 144 -13.25 -6.92 3.49
CA HIS A 144 -13.48 -8.31 3.91
C HIS A 144 -12.18 -9.05 4.28
N SER A 145 -11.06 -8.68 3.65
CA SER A 145 -9.79 -9.40 3.82
C SER A 145 -8.88 -8.77 4.89
N ALA A 146 -9.16 -7.55 5.29
CA ALA A 146 -8.38 -6.86 6.33
C ALA A 146 -8.73 -7.40 7.73
N ASP A 147 -7.71 -7.56 8.59
CA ASP A 147 -7.92 -7.81 10.03
C ASP A 147 -8.46 -6.57 10.74
N ARG A 148 -8.15 -5.37 10.21
CA ARG A 148 -8.68 -4.07 10.68
C ARG A 148 -8.89 -3.10 9.52
N VAL A 149 -9.96 -2.31 9.63
CA VAL A 149 -10.31 -1.22 8.72
C VAL A 149 -10.31 0.08 9.49
#